data_05947ac819cdf52400bd1200b81a7740
#
_entry.id   05947ac819cdf52400bd1200b81a7740
#
_cell.length_a   1.000
_cell.length_b   1.000
_cell.length_c   1.000
_cell.angle_alpha   90.00
_cell.angle_beta   90.00
_cell.angle_gamma   90.00
#
_symmetry.space_group_name_H-M   'P 1'
#
loop_
_entity.id
_entity.type
_entity.pdbx_description
1 polymer ?
#
loop_
_entity_poly.entity_id
_entity_poly.type
_entity_poly.pdbx_seq_one_letter_code
_entity_poly.pdbx_strand_id
1 'polypeptide(L)'
;MKPSTTPISAQDSTVAPAFDEVGLHYDRLTGMSPGYAGQLLSSARLLTGALSRRPGPGEEPLQVADLGCGSGASTRALLTALTESGCRFRIEGVDGSAGMLEAARAKDWPESVTFSRTLAEELPDEGPRYDAILAAYLLRNVPDRDAFLRHAWQSLRPGGVLVVHDYGVAGRTLDAAAWTALSWGVIIPSAAIVTRRRPSLFTYLWRSVLEFDSDEQLQDRLTRAGFEDVGLRPVPGWQRGMVRAVWGRRP
;
A
#
# COMPACT_ATOMS: atom_id res chain seq x y z
N MET A 1 11.52 -21.84 -25.88
CA MET A 1 11.64 -20.42 -25.57
C MET A 1 12.29 -20.28 -24.21
N LYS A 2 13.51 -19.75 -24.08
CA LYS A 2 14.14 -19.51 -22.78
C LYS A 2 13.41 -18.34 -22.12
N PRO A 3 13.02 -18.45 -20.83
CA PRO A 3 12.42 -17.31 -20.13
C PRO A 3 13.45 -16.19 -20.00
N SER A 4 13.01 -14.97 -20.31
CA SER A 4 13.81 -13.75 -20.16
C SER A 4 14.31 -13.62 -18.72
N THR A 5 15.62 -13.42 -18.55
CA THR A 5 16.30 -13.27 -17.25
C THR A 5 16.54 -11.79 -16.92
N THR A 6 15.74 -10.88 -17.46
CA THR A 6 15.88 -9.45 -17.14
C THR A 6 15.48 -9.19 -15.69
N PRO A 7 16.31 -8.55 -14.87
CA PRO A 7 15.92 -8.18 -13.50
C PRO A 7 14.79 -7.14 -13.55
N ILE A 8 13.75 -7.37 -12.73
CA ILE A 8 12.65 -6.42 -12.55
C ILE A 8 13.20 -5.16 -11.89
N SER A 9 12.90 -3.99 -12.46
CA SER A 9 13.24 -2.67 -11.92
C SER A 9 11.96 -1.90 -11.61
N ALA A 10 11.98 -1.03 -10.60
CA ALA A 10 10.86 -0.15 -10.28
C ALA A 10 10.51 0.82 -11.43
N GLN A 11 11.45 1.01 -12.37
CA GLN A 11 11.25 1.82 -13.57
C GLN A 11 10.61 1.03 -14.74
N ASP A 12 10.43 -0.29 -14.59
CA ASP A 12 9.80 -1.13 -15.59
C ASP A 12 8.29 -1.21 -15.34
N SER A 13 7.49 -0.97 -16.38
CA SER A 13 6.04 -1.26 -16.44
C SER A 13 5.68 -2.75 -16.20
N THR A 14 6.65 -3.55 -15.76
CA THR A 14 6.58 -5.01 -15.55
C THR A 14 6.25 -5.41 -14.11
N VAL A 15 6.07 -4.46 -13.17
CA VAL A 15 5.82 -4.79 -11.76
C VAL A 15 4.44 -5.41 -11.58
N ALA A 16 3.38 -4.81 -12.13
CA ALA A 16 2.01 -5.34 -12.05
C ALA A 16 1.88 -6.75 -12.67
N PRO A 17 2.42 -7.04 -13.88
CA PRO A 17 2.44 -8.39 -14.43
C PRO A 17 3.21 -9.42 -13.59
N ALA A 18 4.26 -9.01 -12.87
CA ALA A 18 4.98 -9.92 -11.99
C ALA A 18 4.14 -10.37 -10.78
N PHE A 19 3.21 -9.53 -10.33
CA PHE A 19 2.25 -9.86 -9.28
C PHE A 19 1.08 -10.73 -9.78
N ASP A 20 0.71 -10.68 -11.08
CA ASP A 20 -0.33 -11.53 -11.66
C ASP A 20 -0.04 -13.02 -11.46
N GLU A 21 1.23 -13.41 -11.57
CA GLU A 21 1.63 -14.81 -11.42
C GLU A 21 1.65 -15.31 -9.97
N VAL A 22 1.67 -14.42 -8.99
CA VAL A 22 1.88 -14.74 -7.57
C VAL A 22 0.62 -14.53 -6.73
N GLY A 23 -0.44 -13.94 -7.29
CA GLY A 23 -1.63 -13.48 -6.57
C GLY A 23 -2.20 -14.49 -5.56
N LEU A 24 -2.45 -15.75 -5.96
CA LEU A 24 -2.97 -16.80 -5.08
C LEU A 24 -1.96 -17.28 -4.02
N HIS A 25 -0.66 -17.17 -4.27
CA HIS A 25 0.39 -17.57 -3.34
C HIS A 25 0.81 -16.44 -2.44
N TYR A 26 0.58 -15.18 -2.85
CA TYR A 26 0.95 -13.97 -2.11
C TYR A 26 0.26 -13.91 -0.75
N ASP A 27 -1.04 -14.21 -0.69
CA ASP A 27 -1.80 -14.26 0.56
C ASP A 27 -1.23 -15.28 1.57
N ARG A 28 -0.75 -16.44 1.08
CA ARG A 28 -0.12 -17.44 1.94
C ARG A 28 1.20 -16.94 2.51
N LEU A 29 2.00 -16.26 1.70
CA LEU A 29 3.31 -15.73 2.12
C LEU A 29 3.16 -14.55 3.08
N THR A 30 2.27 -13.61 2.80
CA THR A 30 2.00 -12.46 3.68
C THR A 30 1.27 -12.88 4.95
N GLY A 31 0.37 -13.87 4.87
CA GLY A 31 -0.31 -14.47 6.02
C GLY A 31 0.62 -15.22 6.98
N MET A 32 1.79 -15.67 6.50
CA MET A 32 2.84 -16.26 7.35
C MET A 32 3.68 -15.21 8.09
N SER A 33 3.58 -13.92 7.70
CA SER A 33 4.34 -12.85 8.38
C SER A 33 3.62 -12.43 9.67
N PRO A 34 4.21 -12.71 10.86
CA PRO A 34 3.58 -12.37 12.12
C PRO A 34 3.31 -10.86 12.21
N GLY A 35 2.07 -10.48 12.51
CA GLY A 35 1.68 -9.09 12.72
C GLY A 35 1.35 -8.28 11.44
N TYR A 36 1.48 -8.86 10.22
CA TYR A 36 1.18 -8.16 8.98
C TYR A 36 -0.22 -7.53 8.96
N ALA A 37 -1.25 -8.28 9.29
CA ALA A 37 -2.62 -7.77 9.37
C ALA A 37 -2.78 -6.69 10.46
N GLY A 38 -2.12 -6.84 11.61
CA GLY A 38 -2.12 -5.85 12.69
C GLY A 38 -1.43 -4.54 12.30
N GLN A 39 -0.38 -4.61 11.48
CA GLN A 39 0.32 -3.45 10.95
C GLN A 39 -0.58 -2.66 9.99
N LEU A 40 -1.23 -3.34 9.04
CA LEU A 40 -2.20 -2.72 8.13
C LEU A 40 -3.36 -2.09 8.91
N LEU A 41 -3.91 -2.80 9.89
CA LEU A 41 -4.98 -2.28 10.74
C LEU A 41 -4.55 -1.03 11.53
N SER A 42 -3.31 -0.99 12.02
CA SER A 42 -2.77 0.20 12.69
C SER A 42 -2.75 1.42 11.78
N SER A 43 -2.39 1.25 10.50
CA SER A 43 -2.39 2.35 9.53
C SER A 43 -3.80 2.73 9.07
N ALA A 44 -4.70 1.75 8.93
CA ALA A 44 -6.11 2.02 8.68
C ALA A 44 -6.77 2.80 9.83
N ARG A 45 -6.45 2.46 11.10
CA ARG A 45 -6.91 3.23 12.27
C ARG A 45 -6.28 4.62 12.35
N LEU A 46 -5.03 4.81 11.90
CA LEU A 46 -4.44 6.13 11.75
C LEU A 46 -5.27 6.97 10.76
N LEU A 47 -5.57 6.41 9.59
CA LEU A 47 -6.37 7.05 8.56
C LEU A 47 -7.76 7.45 9.10
N THR A 48 -8.48 6.52 9.72
CA THR A 48 -9.81 6.80 10.28
C THR A 48 -9.79 7.83 11.42
N GLY A 49 -8.72 7.83 12.23
CA GLY A 49 -8.50 8.84 13.28
C GLY A 49 -8.22 10.24 12.73
N ALA A 50 -7.65 10.33 11.53
CA ALA A 50 -7.31 11.59 10.86
C ALA A 50 -8.44 12.16 9.99
N LEU A 51 -9.57 11.45 9.82
CA LEU A 51 -10.72 11.93 9.05
C LEU A 51 -11.31 13.21 9.64
N SER A 52 -11.44 14.23 8.81
CA SER A 52 -12.08 15.51 9.18
C SER A 52 -13.60 15.42 9.13
N ARG A 53 -14.13 14.62 8.19
CA ARG A 53 -15.55 14.43 7.98
C ARG A 53 -16.05 13.18 8.74
N ARG A 54 -17.22 13.32 9.36
CA ARG A 54 -17.94 12.26 10.08
C ARG A 54 -19.41 12.30 9.66
N PRO A 55 -19.77 11.62 8.52
CA PRO A 55 -21.13 11.75 7.97
C PRO A 55 -22.17 11.18 8.94
N GLY A 56 -23.20 11.99 9.16
CA GLY A 56 -24.40 11.64 9.92
C GLY A 56 -25.41 10.80 9.12
N PRO A 57 -26.56 10.45 9.74
CA PRO A 57 -27.66 9.79 9.04
C PRO A 57 -28.17 10.66 7.88
N GLY A 58 -28.29 10.06 6.69
CA GLY A 58 -28.77 10.77 5.49
C GLY A 58 -27.70 11.51 4.68
N GLU A 59 -26.51 11.73 5.21
CA GLU A 59 -25.40 12.32 4.47
C GLU A 59 -24.72 11.30 3.54
N GLU A 60 -23.99 11.82 2.54
CA GLU A 60 -23.17 10.98 1.66
C GLU A 60 -22.13 10.19 2.48
N PRO A 61 -21.99 8.85 2.29
CA PRO A 61 -20.99 8.06 2.98
C PRO A 61 -19.58 8.52 2.62
N LEU A 62 -18.61 8.27 3.51
CA LEU A 62 -17.20 8.49 3.21
C LEU A 62 -16.79 7.70 1.97
N GLN A 63 -16.06 8.32 1.07
CA GLN A 63 -15.46 7.67 -0.09
C GLN A 63 -13.98 7.42 0.23
N VAL A 64 -13.58 6.16 0.32
CA VAL A 64 -12.22 5.76 0.71
C VAL A 64 -11.60 4.91 -0.37
N ALA A 65 -10.41 5.27 -0.83
CA ALA A 65 -9.64 4.46 -1.76
C ALA A 65 -8.55 3.64 -1.04
N ASP A 66 -8.37 2.40 -1.50
CA ASP A 66 -7.22 1.55 -1.19
C ASP A 66 -6.40 1.37 -2.46
N LEU A 67 -5.38 2.21 -2.65
CA LEU A 67 -4.55 2.19 -3.85
C LEU A 67 -3.47 1.12 -3.73
N GLY A 68 -3.37 0.27 -4.75
CA GLY A 68 -2.52 -0.92 -4.70
C GLY A 68 -3.07 -1.97 -3.72
N CYS A 69 -4.39 -2.19 -3.74
CA CYS A 69 -5.09 -3.05 -2.77
C CYS A 69 -4.66 -4.52 -2.84
N GLY A 70 -4.01 -4.94 -3.92
CA GLY A 70 -3.58 -6.31 -4.15
C GLY A 70 -4.73 -7.29 -4.01
N SER A 71 -4.52 -8.34 -3.25
CA SER A 71 -5.53 -9.34 -2.90
C SER A 71 -6.53 -8.88 -1.82
N GLY A 72 -6.50 -7.61 -1.38
CA GLY A 72 -7.47 -7.00 -0.46
C GLY A 72 -7.11 -7.07 1.02
N ALA A 73 -5.84 -7.29 1.38
CA ALA A 73 -5.44 -7.34 2.79
C ALA A 73 -5.57 -5.94 3.47
N SER A 74 -5.12 -4.88 2.81
CA SER A 74 -5.29 -3.49 3.24
C SER A 74 -6.76 -3.05 3.21
N THR A 75 -7.51 -3.50 2.19
CA THR A 75 -8.97 -3.28 2.11
C THR A 75 -9.69 -3.88 3.32
N ARG A 76 -9.30 -5.09 3.77
CA ARG A 76 -9.86 -5.72 4.97
C ARG A 76 -9.54 -4.94 6.23
N ALA A 77 -8.34 -4.38 6.33
CA ALA A 77 -7.94 -3.52 7.43
C ALA A 77 -8.74 -2.20 7.44
N LEU A 78 -8.94 -1.57 6.28
CA LEU A 78 -9.80 -0.39 6.13
C LEU A 78 -11.25 -0.69 6.53
N LEU A 79 -11.83 -1.79 6.02
CA LEU A 79 -13.17 -2.23 6.36
C LEU A 79 -13.35 -2.37 7.89
N THR A 80 -12.38 -3.00 8.56
CA THR A 80 -12.40 -3.15 10.01
C THR A 80 -12.35 -1.81 10.72
N ALA A 81 -11.37 -0.95 10.38
CA ALA A 81 -11.19 0.34 11.05
C ALA A 81 -12.35 1.32 10.82
N LEU A 82 -12.93 1.32 9.61
CA LEU A 82 -14.09 2.16 9.28
C LEU A 82 -15.36 1.65 9.98
N THR A 83 -15.55 0.34 10.08
CA THR A 83 -16.66 -0.26 10.86
C THR A 83 -16.54 0.11 12.35
N GLU A 84 -15.34 0.00 12.93
CA GLU A 84 -15.06 0.43 14.30
C GLU A 84 -15.32 1.92 14.53
N SER A 85 -15.14 2.76 13.52
CA SER A 85 -15.38 4.20 13.61
C SER A 85 -16.87 4.57 13.67
N GLY A 86 -17.77 3.66 13.33
CA GLY A 86 -19.21 3.88 13.26
C GLY A 86 -19.67 4.79 12.12
N CYS A 87 -18.78 5.25 11.26
CA CYS A 87 -19.12 6.08 10.10
C CYS A 87 -19.69 5.24 8.95
N ARG A 88 -20.57 5.84 8.14
CA ARG A 88 -20.98 5.25 6.85
C ARG A 88 -19.86 5.46 5.84
N PHE A 89 -19.55 4.44 5.07
CA PHE A 89 -18.44 4.46 4.11
C PHE A 89 -18.71 3.61 2.87
N ARG A 90 -17.94 3.90 1.82
CA ARG A 90 -17.67 3.05 0.67
C ARG A 90 -16.16 2.94 0.51
N ILE A 91 -15.67 1.75 0.17
CA ILE A 91 -14.26 1.49 -0.11
C ILE A 91 -14.14 1.07 -1.57
N GLU A 92 -13.27 1.73 -2.31
CA GLU A 92 -12.83 1.31 -3.63
C GLU A 92 -11.39 0.77 -3.53
N GLY A 93 -11.21 -0.54 -3.72
CA GLY A 93 -9.89 -1.15 -3.88
C GLY A 93 -9.44 -1.02 -5.33
N VAL A 94 -8.29 -0.40 -5.55
CA VAL A 94 -7.73 -0.16 -6.89
C VAL A 94 -6.41 -0.88 -7.02
N ASP A 95 -6.25 -1.69 -8.08
CA ASP A 95 -4.97 -2.36 -8.38
C ASP A 95 -4.79 -2.55 -9.89
N GLY A 96 -3.55 -2.49 -10.37
CA GLY A 96 -3.22 -2.73 -11.78
C GLY A 96 -3.20 -4.21 -12.15
N SER A 97 -3.00 -5.12 -11.18
CA SER A 97 -2.88 -6.57 -11.40
C SER A 97 -4.25 -7.24 -11.46
N ALA A 98 -4.56 -7.86 -12.61
CA ALA A 98 -5.79 -8.63 -12.77
C ALA A 98 -5.84 -9.84 -11.84
N GLY A 99 -4.73 -10.57 -11.67
CA GLY A 99 -4.64 -11.75 -10.82
C GLY A 99 -4.83 -11.43 -9.33
N MET A 100 -4.30 -10.29 -8.87
CA MET A 100 -4.52 -9.81 -7.52
C MET A 100 -5.98 -9.45 -7.27
N LEU A 101 -6.62 -8.73 -8.21
CA LEU A 101 -8.04 -8.37 -8.10
C LEU A 101 -8.96 -9.59 -8.18
N GLU A 102 -8.62 -10.61 -8.94
CA GLU A 102 -9.36 -11.88 -8.94
C GLU A 102 -9.31 -12.52 -7.55
N ALA A 103 -8.12 -12.58 -6.92
CA ALA A 103 -7.96 -13.09 -5.57
C ALA A 103 -8.69 -12.21 -4.53
N ALA A 104 -8.75 -10.89 -4.72
CA ALA A 104 -9.52 -9.99 -3.87
C ALA A 104 -11.01 -10.25 -3.98
N ARG A 105 -11.55 -10.27 -5.21
CA ARG A 105 -12.99 -10.48 -5.51
C ARG A 105 -13.51 -11.83 -5.09
N ALA A 106 -12.65 -12.85 -5.02
CA ALA A 106 -13.01 -14.18 -4.54
C ALA A 106 -13.32 -14.26 -3.03
N LYS A 107 -13.04 -13.18 -2.29
CA LYS A 107 -13.30 -13.09 -0.85
C LYS A 107 -14.67 -12.47 -0.57
N ASP A 108 -15.19 -12.73 0.63
CA ASP A 108 -16.46 -12.16 1.10
C ASP A 108 -16.30 -10.68 1.46
N TRP A 109 -17.09 -9.82 0.81
CA TRP A 109 -17.12 -8.38 1.02
C TRP A 109 -18.55 -7.85 1.16
N PRO A 110 -18.80 -6.85 2.02
CA PRO A 110 -20.09 -6.15 2.02
C PRO A 110 -20.23 -5.30 0.75
N GLU A 111 -21.48 -4.92 0.41
CA GLU A 111 -21.80 -4.07 -0.74
C GLU A 111 -21.06 -2.71 -0.75
N SER A 112 -20.59 -2.26 0.40
CA SER A 112 -19.82 -1.02 0.53
C SER A 112 -18.37 -1.15 0.04
N VAL A 113 -17.91 -2.33 -0.42
CA VAL A 113 -16.58 -2.57 -0.94
C VAL A 113 -16.65 -2.96 -2.41
N THR A 114 -15.94 -2.23 -3.24
CA THR A 114 -15.83 -2.48 -4.69
C THR A 114 -14.38 -2.55 -5.12
N PHE A 115 -14.10 -3.15 -6.29
CA PHE A 115 -12.76 -3.28 -6.84
C PHE A 115 -12.72 -2.85 -8.30
N SER A 116 -11.76 -1.96 -8.63
CA SER A 116 -11.51 -1.48 -9.98
C SER A 116 -10.08 -1.80 -10.43
N ARG A 117 -9.91 -2.04 -11.75
CA ARG A 117 -8.59 -2.28 -12.33
C ARG A 117 -8.08 -1.01 -12.97
N THR A 118 -7.13 -0.37 -12.31
CA THR A 118 -6.46 0.83 -12.80
C THR A 118 -5.06 0.88 -12.18
N LEU A 119 -4.07 1.35 -12.92
CA LEU A 119 -2.78 1.66 -12.33
C LEU A 119 -2.94 2.86 -11.41
N ALA A 120 -2.25 2.85 -10.28
CA ALA A 120 -2.39 3.91 -9.27
C ALA A 120 -1.93 5.29 -9.79
N GLU A 121 -1.06 5.32 -10.79
CA GLU A 121 -0.61 6.51 -11.51
C GLU A 121 -1.58 6.95 -12.64
N GLU A 122 -2.55 6.11 -13.00
CA GLU A 122 -3.54 6.35 -14.07
C GLU A 122 -4.94 6.58 -13.50
N LEU A 123 -5.05 6.96 -12.22
CA LEU A 123 -6.35 7.33 -11.66
C LEU A 123 -7.01 8.39 -12.54
N PRO A 124 -8.30 8.22 -12.90
CA PRO A 124 -8.99 9.20 -13.73
C PRO A 124 -8.95 10.59 -13.10
N ASP A 125 -8.63 11.61 -13.91
CA ASP A 125 -8.67 13.02 -13.49
C ASP A 125 -10.11 13.52 -13.47
N GLU A 126 -10.94 12.89 -12.63
CA GLU A 126 -12.36 13.22 -12.43
C GLU A 126 -12.56 14.26 -11.30
N GLY A 127 -11.46 14.83 -10.82
CA GLY A 127 -11.45 15.75 -9.69
C GLY A 127 -11.56 15.07 -8.31
N PRO A 128 -11.76 15.87 -7.25
CA PRO A 128 -11.75 15.39 -5.88
C PRO A 128 -12.94 14.48 -5.58
N ARG A 129 -12.69 13.22 -5.24
CA ARG A 129 -13.75 12.24 -4.96
C ARG A 129 -13.59 11.46 -3.65
N TYR A 130 -12.37 11.38 -3.11
CA TYR A 130 -12.11 10.60 -1.90
C TYR A 130 -11.98 11.48 -0.65
N ASP A 131 -12.55 11.04 0.44
CA ASP A 131 -12.33 11.60 1.78
C ASP A 131 -11.02 11.08 2.40
N ALA A 132 -10.57 9.90 1.98
CA ALA A 132 -9.31 9.32 2.41
C ALA A 132 -8.73 8.33 1.39
N ILE A 133 -7.40 8.22 1.37
CA ILE A 133 -6.64 7.28 0.54
C ILE A 133 -5.65 6.53 1.44
N LEU A 134 -5.65 5.19 1.36
CA LEU A 134 -4.58 4.34 1.86
C LEU A 134 -3.75 3.83 0.69
N ALA A 135 -2.43 3.90 0.80
CA ALA A 135 -1.48 3.29 -0.12
C ALA A 135 -0.53 2.39 0.70
N ALA A 136 -0.82 1.08 0.74
CA ALA A 136 -0.05 0.15 1.54
C ALA A 136 0.89 -0.69 0.68
N TYR A 137 2.21 -0.59 0.95
CA TYR A 137 3.28 -1.30 0.23
C TYR A 137 3.29 -1.03 -1.29
N LEU A 138 2.73 0.10 -1.71
CA LEU A 138 2.60 0.49 -3.11
C LEU A 138 3.71 1.44 -3.55
N LEU A 139 3.95 2.53 -2.81
CA LEU A 139 4.70 3.69 -3.31
C LEU A 139 6.14 3.36 -3.75
N ARG A 140 6.80 2.39 -3.12
CA ARG A 140 8.12 1.93 -3.55
C ARG A 140 8.15 1.27 -4.94
N ASN A 141 6.98 0.79 -5.40
CA ASN A 141 6.83 0.10 -6.68
C ASN A 141 6.35 1.04 -7.81
N VAL A 142 6.03 2.29 -7.48
CA VAL A 142 5.58 3.31 -8.45
C VAL A 142 6.80 3.95 -9.11
N PRO A 143 6.86 3.99 -10.47
CA PRO A 143 7.98 4.57 -11.19
C PRO A 143 8.18 6.07 -10.93
N ASP A 144 7.10 6.86 -10.98
CA ASP A 144 7.08 8.29 -10.68
C ASP A 144 6.28 8.57 -9.41
N ARG A 145 6.97 8.54 -8.27
CA ARG A 145 6.38 8.77 -6.94
C ARG A 145 5.81 10.18 -6.79
N ASP A 146 6.44 11.17 -7.42
CA ASP A 146 5.99 12.57 -7.33
C ASP A 146 4.70 12.77 -8.14
N ALA A 147 4.59 12.16 -9.32
CA ALA A 147 3.35 12.15 -10.10
C ALA A 147 2.21 11.43 -9.34
N PHE A 148 2.48 10.26 -8.77
CA PHE A 148 1.53 9.52 -7.96
C PHE A 148 0.99 10.37 -6.79
N LEU A 149 1.88 11.02 -6.03
CA LEU A 149 1.47 11.84 -4.89
C LEU A 149 0.65 13.06 -5.31
N ARG A 150 0.96 13.68 -6.46
CA ARG A 150 0.13 14.76 -7.03
C ARG A 150 -1.25 14.25 -7.43
N HIS A 151 -1.36 13.10 -8.09
CA HIS A 151 -2.65 12.49 -8.46
C HIS A 151 -3.46 12.10 -7.21
N ALA A 152 -2.83 11.53 -6.20
CA ALA A 152 -3.49 11.23 -4.93
C ALA A 152 -4.02 12.51 -4.26
N TRP A 153 -3.22 13.60 -4.27
CA TRP A 153 -3.66 14.89 -3.76
C TRP A 153 -4.86 15.42 -4.53
N GLN A 154 -4.84 15.40 -5.88
CA GLN A 154 -5.94 15.84 -6.74
C GLN A 154 -7.22 15.04 -6.52
N SER A 155 -7.10 13.74 -6.28
CA SER A 155 -8.22 12.83 -6.05
C SER A 155 -8.86 12.97 -4.67
N LEU A 156 -8.18 13.57 -3.70
CA LEU A 156 -8.72 13.83 -2.37
C LEU A 156 -9.64 15.06 -2.39
N ARG A 157 -10.70 15.04 -1.61
CA ARG A 157 -11.50 16.22 -1.27
C ARG A 157 -10.71 17.17 -0.35
N PRO A 158 -11.03 18.48 -0.31
CA PRO A 158 -10.47 19.38 0.72
C PRO A 158 -10.69 18.79 2.12
N GLY A 159 -9.66 18.81 2.96
CA GLY A 159 -9.64 18.16 4.26
C GLY A 159 -9.40 16.64 4.23
N GLY A 160 -9.31 16.03 3.04
CA GLY A 160 -9.04 14.61 2.86
C GLY A 160 -7.63 14.21 3.28
N VAL A 161 -7.42 12.94 3.61
CA VAL A 161 -6.17 12.43 4.14
C VAL A 161 -5.60 11.30 3.29
N LEU A 162 -4.30 11.35 3.01
CA LEU A 162 -3.51 10.24 2.47
C LEU A 162 -2.73 9.59 3.61
N VAL A 163 -2.73 8.25 3.67
CA VAL A 163 -1.80 7.47 4.49
C VAL A 163 -1.00 6.54 3.58
N VAL A 164 0.31 6.67 3.60
CA VAL A 164 1.27 5.76 2.97
C VAL A 164 1.81 4.83 4.04
N HIS A 165 1.66 3.52 3.85
CA HIS A 165 2.20 2.47 4.70
C HIS A 165 3.27 1.72 3.92
N ASP A 166 4.54 1.93 4.24
CA ASP A 166 5.63 1.27 3.51
C ASP A 166 6.87 1.06 4.38
N TYR A 167 7.87 0.40 3.82
CA TYR A 167 9.16 0.25 4.48
C TYR A 167 9.91 1.60 4.54
N GLY A 168 10.72 1.79 5.59
CA GLY A 168 11.53 3.00 5.78
C GLY A 168 12.86 2.63 6.43
N VAL A 169 13.74 1.94 5.69
CA VAL A 169 15.07 1.54 6.17
C VAL A 169 16.21 2.40 5.63
N ALA A 170 15.94 3.23 4.63
CA ALA A 170 16.96 4.11 4.04
C ALA A 170 17.56 5.06 5.09
N GLY A 171 18.88 5.26 5.04
CA GLY A 171 19.61 6.05 6.03
C GLY A 171 19.80 5.37 7.40
N ARG A 172 19.31 4.13 7.60
CA ARG A 172 19.30 3.42 8.87
C ARG A 172 20.03 2.07 8.74
N THR A 173 21.34 2.10 8.90
CA THR A 173 22.25 0.98 8.60
C THR A 173 21.88 -0.32 9.33
N LEU A 174 21.47 -0.26 10.60
CA LEU A 174 21.09 -1.45 11.38
C LEU A 174 19.77 -2.05 10.86
N ASP A 175 18.78 -1.24 10.53
CA ASP A 175 17.50 -1.70 9.99
C ASP A 175 17.68 -2.27 8.57
N ALA A 176 18.51 -1.65 7.74
CA ALA A 176 18.86 -2.17 6.42
C ALA A 176 19.62 -3.49 6.49
N ALA A 177 20.54 -3.64 7.44
CA ALA A 177 21.25 -4.90 7.69
C ALA A 177 20.30 -5.99 8.19
N ALA A 178 19.41 -5.67 9.14
CA ALA A 178 18.40 -6.59 9.65
C ALA A 178 17.41 -7.01 8.55
N TRP A 179 16.96 -6.07 7.70
CA TRP A 179 16.13 -6.35 6.53
C TRP A 179 16.83 -7.30 5.55
N THR A 180 18.10 -7.04 5.26
CA THR A 180 18.90 -7.91 4.37
C THR A 180 19.06 -9.30 4.94
N ALA A 181 19.42 -9.43 6.22
CA ALA A 181 19.56 -10.72 6.89
C ALA A 181 18.24 -11.52 6.90
N LEU A 182 17.11 -10.86 7.20
CA LEU A 182 15.78 -11.46 7.15
C LEU A 182 15.41 -11.90 5.74
N SER A 183 15.65 -11.06 4.74
CA SER A 183 15.29 -11.34 3.35
C SER A 183 16.07 -12.54 2.80
N TRP A 184 17.38 -12.58 2.98
CA TRP A 184 18.23 -13.66 2.47
C TRP A 184 18.23 -14.92 3.35
N GLY A 185 18.01 -14.77 4.67
CA GLY A 185 17.96 -15.91 5.60
C GLY A 185 16.61 -16.61 5.64
N VAL A 186 15.50 -15.90 5.42
CA VAL A 186 14.15 -16.45 5.62
C VAL A 186 13.24 -16.22 4.42
N ILE A 187 13.04 -14.96 3.96
CA ILE A 187 11.97 -14.65 3.00
C ILE A 187 12.24 -15.28 1.64
N ILE A 188 13.42 -15.03 1.07
CA ILE A 188 13.78 -15.55 -0.26
C ILE A 188 13.84 -17.09 -0.30
N PRO A 189 14.46 -17.78 0.66
CA PRO A 189 14.43 -19.24 0.71
C PRO A 189 13.02 -19.82 0.87
N SER A 190 12.21 -19.27 1.78
CA SER A 190 10.83 -19.71 1.99
C SER A 190 9.97 -19.51 0.73
N ALA A 191 10.13 -18.37 0.05
CA ALA A 191 9.46 -18.09 -1.20
C ALA A 191 9.85 -19.07 -2.31
N ALA A 192 11.13 -19.41 -2.43
CA ALA A 192 11.61 -20.40 -3.41
C ALA A 192 10.98 -21.79 -3.18
N ILE A 193 10.79 -22.19 -1.91
CA ILE A 193 10.14 -23.45 -1.55
C ILE A 193 8.64 -23.42 -1.91
N VAL A 194 7.92 -22.33 -1.52
CA VAL A 194 6.47 -22.23 -1.69
C VAL A 194 6.08 -22.05 -3.14
N THR A 195 6.80 -21.22 -3.89
CA THR A 195 6.44 -20.89 -5.28
C THR A 195 7.02 -21.87 -6.30
N ARG A 196 7.98 -22.72 -5.90
CA ARG A 196 8.75 -23.62 -6.80
C ARG A 196 9.34 -22.89 -8.03
N ARG A 197 9.50 -21.59 -7.96
CA ARG A 197 9.99 -20.71 -9.01
C ARG A 197 11.22 -19.92 -8.54
N ARG A 198 11.92 -19.30 -9.51
CA ARG A 198 13.09 -18.46 -9.20
C ARG A 198 12.67 -17.26 -8.34
N PRO A 199 13.44 -16.86 -7.34
CA PRO A 199 13.09 -15.84 -6.36
C PRO A 199 13.24 -14.40 -6.89
N SER A 200 13.10 -14.16 -8.20
CA SER A 200 13.33 -12.84 -8.84
C SER A 200 12.45 -11.74 -8.25
N LEU A 201 11.16 -12.03 -7.99
CA LEU A 201 10.25 -11.06 -7.36
C LEU A 201 10.69 -10.72 -5.93
N PHE A 202 11.13 -11.70 -5.15
CA PHE A 202 11.54 -11.47 -3.75
C PHE A 202 12.90 -10.76 -3.65
N THR A 203 13.79 -11.02 -4.61
CA THR A 203 15.05 -10.27 -4.75
C THR A 203 14.76 -8.82 -5.15
N TYR A 204 13.79 -8.60 -6.04
CA TYR A 204 13.28 -7.26 -6.37
C TYR A 204 12.70 -6.57 -5.13
N LEU A 205 11.81 -7.23 -4.38
CA LEU A 205 11.21 -6.68 -3.16
C LEU A 205 12.28 -6.33 -2.11
N TRP A 206 13.31 -7.16 -1.93
CA TRP A 206 14.43 -6.84 -1.04
C TRP A 206 15.13 -5.55 -1.47
N ARG A 207 15.47 -5.43 -2.76
CA ARG A 207 16.15 -4.27 -3.32
C ARG A 207 15.28 -3.01 -3.24
N SER A 208 13.99 -3.11 -3.62
CA SER A 208 13.07 -1.96 -3.62
C SER A 208 12.91 -1.32 -2.24
N VAL A 209 13.03 -2.10 -1.17
CA VAL A 209 13.02 -1.58 0.21
C VAL A 209 14.31 -0.80 0.53
N LEU A 210 15.47 -1.27 0.05
CA LEU A 210 16.75 -0.57 0.28
C LEU A 210 16.88 0.72 -0.54
N GLU A 211 16.26 0.76 -1.72
CA GLU A 211 16.27 1.89 -2.65
C GLU A 211 15.08 2.85 -2.44
N PHE A 212 14.21 2.55 -1.48
CA PHE A 212 13.08 3.41 -1.16
C PHE A 212 13.52 4.65 -0.39
N ASP A 213 12.67 5.68 -0.42
CA ASP A 213 12.93 6.95 0.24
C ASP A 213 13.17 6.80 1.76
N SER A 214 14.03 7.65 2.32
CA SER A 214 14.15 7.82 3.77
C SER A 214 12.86 8.44 4.35
N ASP A 215 12.74 8.38 5.67
CA ASP A 215 11.63 9.01 6.41
C ASP A 215 11.48 10.50 6.05
N GLU A 216 12.60 11.24 5.97
CA GLU A 216 12.66 12.66 5.63
C GLU A 216 12.30 12.91 4.15
N GLN A 217 12.88 12.13 3.23
CA GLN A 217 12.60 12.25 1.80
C GLN A 217 11.12 12.02 1.48
N LEU A 218 10.48 11.05 2.14
CA LEU A 218 9.08 10.77 1.93
C LEU A 218 8.18 11.90 2.46
N GLN A 219 8.48 12.45 3.65
CA GLN A 219 7.76 13.62 4.18
C GLN A 219 7.92 14.84 3.27
N ASP A 220 9.14 15.10 2.77
CA ASP A 220 9.42 16.18 1.83
C ASP A 220 8.66 16.02 0.51
N ARG A 221 8.51 14.76 0.00
CA ARG A 221 7.70 14.51 -1.20
C ARG A 221 6.24 14.85 -0.99
N LEU A 222 5.64 14.43 0.15
CA LEU A 222 4.26 14.76 0.46
C LEU A 222 4.08 16.29 0.54
N THR A 223 4.97 16.99 1.22
CA THR A 223 4.93 18.44 1.34
C THR A 223 5.03 19.13 -0.04
N ARG A 224 5.95 18.68 -0.90
CA ARG A 224 6.06 19.20 -2.27
C ARG A 224 4.86 18.90 -3.16
N ALA A 225 4.15 17.80 -2.89
CA ALA A 225 2.92 17.47 -3.59
C ALA A 225 1.71 18.30 -3.13
N GLY A 226 1.87 19.15 -2.11
CA GLY A 226 0.84 20.06 -1.60
C GLY A 226 0.10 19.56 -0.36
N PHE A 227 0.55 18.45 0.25
CA PHE A 227 -0.01 17.99 1.52
C PHE A 227 0.46 18.86 2.68
N GLU A 228 -0.46 19.15 3.60
CA GLU A 228 -0.21 19.80 4.89
C GLU A 228 -0.35 18.79 6.04
N ASP A 229 -0.04 19.19 7.27
CA ASP A 229 -0.07 18.32 8.47
C ASP A 229 0.68 17.00 8.25
N VAL A 230 1.80 17.05 7.52
CA VAL A 230 2.57 15.86 7.21
C VAL A 230 3.21 15.31 8.47
N GLY A 231 2.94 14.05 8.76
CA GLY A 231 3.48 13.36 9.91
C GLY A 231 3.93 11.94 9.59
N LEU A 232 4.73 11.38 10.50
CA LEU A 232 5.27 10.03 10.38
C LEU A 232 5.25 9.33 11.74
N ARG A 233 4.93 8.05 11.73
CA ARG A 233 5.14 7.19 12.90
C ARG A 233 5.61 5.79 12.49
N PRO A 234 6.44 5.13 13.33
CA PRO A 234 6.73 3.71 13.15
C PRO A 234 5.46 2.88 13.37
N VAL A 235 5.26 1.88 12.52
CA VAL A 235 4.15 0.93 12.68
C VAL A 235 4.49 -0.05 13.80
N PRO A 236 3.56 -0.35 14.73
CA PRO A 236 3.82 -1.25 15.84
C PRO A 236 4.04 -2.70 15.39
N GLY A 237 4.76 -3.46 16.20
CA GLY A 237 5.06 -4.87 15.96
C GLY A 237 6.57 -5.12 15.87
N TRP A 238 6.94 -6.34 15.49
CA TRP A 238 8.35 -6.76 15.42
C TRP A 238 9.17 -6.01 14.34
N GLN A 239 8.49 -5.49 13.31
CA GLN A 239 9.08 -4.65 12.24
C GLN A 239 9.03 -3.15 12.56
N ARG A 240 8.85 -2.75 13.81
CA ARG A 240 8.72 -1.34 14.21
C ARG A 240 9.85 -0.44 13.70
N GLY A 241 11.06 -0.98 13.55
CA GLY A 241 12.20 -0.29 12.98
C GLY A 241 12.15 -0.16 11.45
N MET A 242 11.37 -0.98 10.75
CA MET A 242 11.42 -1.14 9.30
C MET A 242 10.21 -0.60 8.56
N VAL A 243 9.03 -0.54 9.20
CA VAL A 243 7.76 -0.13 8.57
C VAL A 243 7.27 1.19 9.16
N ARG A 244 6.83 2.08 8.30
CA ARG A 244 6.34 3.43 8.61
C ARG A 244 4.93 3.64 8.09
N ALA A 245 4.17 4.46 8.80
CA ALA A 245 2.99 5.13 8.30
C ALA A 245 3.28 6.62 8.22
N VAL A 246 3.24 7.16 7.02
CA VAL A 246 3.38 8.58 6.72
C VAL A 246 2.03 9.09 6.24
N TRP A 247 1.61 10.24 6.72
CA TRP A 247 0.33 10.82 6.32
C TRP A 247 0.48 12.28 5.95
N GLY A 248 -0.47 12.77 5.17
CA GLY A 248 -0.63 14.18 4.86
C GLY A 248 -2.08 14.49 4.55
N ARG A 249 -2.47 15.74 4.75
CA ARG A 249 -3.82 16.26 4.53
C ARG A 249 -3.84 17.16 3.31
N ARG A 250 -4.87 17.04 2.49
CA ARG A 250 -5.18 18.07 1.50
C ARG A 250 -5.87 19.26 2.21
N PRO A 251 -5.35 20.51 2.11
CA PRO A 251 -5.98 21.69 2.68
C PRO A 251 -7.37 21.98 2.10
#